data_80da15bafbd38bf4e746536fde9e3519
#
_entry.id   80da15bafbd38bf4e746536fde9e3519
#
_cell.length_a   1.000
_cell.length_b   1.000
_cell.length_c   1.000
_cell.angle_alpha   90.00
_cell.angle_beta   90.00
_cell.angle_gamma   90.00
#
_symmetry.space_group_name_H-M   'P 1'
#
loop_
_entity.id
_entity.type
_entity.pdbx_description
1 polymer ?
#
loop_
_entity_poly.entity_id
_entity_poly.type
_entity_poly.pdbx_seq_one_letter_code
_entity_poly.pdbx_strand_id
1 'polypeptide(L)'
;MPIEKITSRKSSVVKNAAALLQKAENRSEAGLFMAEGARLCADAARSQTEIAACFFTENAAKKYKDYLDPVLKQAEHAYCIEEHIAPMLSDTKNPQGVFCVCRMPKRRADGLPVSAEPDTRPCRHVLVMENIQDPSNMGNVLRTAEALGVRHLALVGTCCDVYAPKVLRGSMGAVFRLGIRRFETAEDCLKVLHAENITSLAAVPDSAATPITTIPFETGNWAVWIGNEGNGLTNEAIEHCHDRVTIPMRGRAESFNASTAAAIVLWEMERNGAGGTSHG
;
A
#
# COMPACT_ATOMS: atom_id res chain seq x y z
N MET A 1 12.05 -7.83 26.99
CA MET A 1 11.27 -9.02 26.63
C MET A 1 12.18 -10.23 26.51
N PRO A 2 11.82 -11.42 27.03
CA PRO A 2 12.61 -12.63 26.81
C PRO A 2 12.56 -13.04 25.34
N ILE A 3 13.70 -13.49 24.82
CA ILE A 3 13.81 -14.04 23.47
C ILE A 3 13.76 -15.56 23.60
N GLU A 4 12.78 -16.17 22.94
CA GLU A 4 12.62 -17.62 22.91
C GLU A 4 13.37 -18.22 21.72
N LYS A 5 14.05 -19.38 21.88
CA LYS A 5 14.75 -20.06 20.79
C LYS A 5 13.85 -21.13 20.16
N ILE A 6 13.68 -21.08 18.83
CA ILE A 6 12.94 -22.07 18.05
C ILE A 6 13.91 -22.81 17.12
N THR A 7 14.00 -24.12 17.33
CA THR A 7 14.91 -25.02 16.58
C THR A 7 14.16 -25.98 15.64
N SER A 8 12.83 -26.08 15.77
CA SER A 8 12.03 -27.05 15.02
C SER A 8 11.13 -26.39 13.99
N ARG A 9 11.19 -26.87 12.74
CA ARG A 9 10.21 -26.54 11.68
C ARG A 9 8.77 -26.95 12.01
N LYS A 10 8.58 -27.84 12.98
CA LYS A 10 7.25 -28.32 13.40
C LYS A 10 6.58 -27.39 14.40
N SER A 11 7.26 -26.33 14.88
CA SER A 11 6.69 -25.35 15.79
C SER A 11 5.37 -24.78 15.25
N SER A 12 4.32 -24.79 16.06
CA SER A 12 3.02 -24.22 15.72
C SER A 12 3.10 -22.71 15.45
N VAL A 13 3.93 -22.00 16.21
CA VAL A 13 4.18 -20.56 16.04
C VAL A 13 4.74 -20.27 14.63
N VAL A 14 5.72 -21.06 14.17
CA VAL A 14 6.28 -20.92 12.82
C VAL A 14 5.26 -21.26 11.74
N LYS A 15 4.49 -22.34 11.92
CA LYS A 15 3.46 -22.73 10.95
C LYS A 15 2.33 -21.69 10.81
N ASN A 16 1.87 -21.14 11.93
CA ASN A 16 0.84 -20.08 11.92
C ASN A 16 1.36 -18.83 11.22
N ALA A 17 2.59 -18.42 11.50
CA ALA A 17 3.20 -17.29 10.82
C ALA A 17 3.36 -17.56 9.30
N ALA A 18 3.84 -18.75 8.90
CA ALA A 18 4.00 -19.13 7.50
C ALA A 18 2.67 -19.15 6.72
N ALA A 19 1.54 -19.46 7.38
CA ALA A 19 0.23 -19.46 6.74
C ALA A 19 -0.17 -18.07 6.25
N LEU A 20 0.33 -16.99 6.86
CA LEU A 20 0.06 -15.61 6.45
C LEU A 20 0.69 -15.24 5.09
N LEU A 21 1.69 -16.00 4.63
CA LEU A 21 2.30 -15.78 3.32
C LEU A 21 1.43 -16.30 2.16
N GLN A 22 0.52 -17.24 2.43
CA GLN A 22 -0.16 -18.00 1.38
C GLN A 22 -1.38 -17.26 0.82
N LYS A 23 -2.45 -17.11 1.61
CA LYS A 23 -3.74 -16.63 1.13
C LYS A 23 -4.19 -15.35 1.84
N ALA A 24 -4.96 -14.53 1.12
CA ALA A 24 -5.56 -13.32 1.68
C ALA A 24 -6.56 -13.65 2.80
N GLU A 25 -7.31 -14.76 2.66
CA GLU A 25 -8.27 -15.24 3.66
C GLU A 25 -7.58 -15.50 4.99
N ASN A 26 -6.41 -16.18 4.98
CA ASN A 26 -5.65 -16.46 6.21
C ASN A 26 -5.26 -15.15 6.93
N ARG A 27 -4.91 -14.11 6.18
CA ARG A 27 -4.55 -12.80 6.74
C ARG A 27 -5.77 -12.07 7.29
N SER A 28 -6.88 -12.05 6.54
CA SER A 28 -8.10 -11.36 6.94
C SER A 28 -8.77 -11.99 8.16
N GLU A 29 -8.84 -13.32 8.21
CA GLU A 29 -9.41 -14.06 9.34
C GLU A 29 -8.57 -13.89 10.62
N ALA A 30 -7.25 -13.92 10.48
CA ALA A 30 -6.35 -13.70 11.60
C ALA A 30 -6.23 -12.22 12.02
N GLY A 31 -6.59 -11.27 11.14
CA GLY A 31 -6.30 -9.85 11.31
C GLY A 31 -4.80 -9.53 11.33
N LEU A 32 -3.99 -10.39 10.71
CA LEU A 32 -2.53 -10.37 10.76
C LEU A 32 -1.93 -10.44 9.35
N PHE A 33 -0.72 -9.91 9.20
CA PHE A 33 0.09 -10.08 8.00
C PHE A 33 1.57 -10.25 8.36
N MET A 34 2.37 -10.69 7.40
CA MET A 34 3.82 -10.86 7.60
C MET A 34 4.62 -9.85 6.79
N ALA A 35 5.43 -9.04 7.47
CA ALA A 35 6.48 -8.22 6.88
C ALA A 35 7.79 -9.00 6.86
N GLU A 36 8.47 -9.06 5.71
CA GLU A 36 9.74 -9.73 5.50
C GLU A 36 10.86 -8.74 5.18
N GLY A 37 11.98 -8.89 5.86
CA GLY A 37 13.20 -8.10 5.65
C GLY A 37 13.40 -7.02 6.71
N ALA A 38 14.67 -6.81 7.08
CA ALA A 38 15.06 -5.96 8.20
C ALA A 38 14.51 -4.53 8.06
N ARG A 39 14.62 -3.93 6.88
CA ARG A 39 14.16 -2.55 6.63
C ARG A 39 12.64 -2.44 6.74
N LEU A 40 11.89 -3.36 6.11
CA LEU A 40 10.42 -3.32 6.13
C LEU A 40 9.87 -3.54 7.54
N CYS A 41 10.48 -4.46 8.31
CA CYS A 41 10.13 -4.68 9.72
C CYS A 41 10.40 -3.43 10.57
N ALA A 42 11.54 -2.77 10.36
CA ALA A 42 11.84 -1.51 11.05
C ALA A 42 10.90 -0.37 10.65
N ASP A 43 10.48 -0.31 9.39
CA ASP A 43 9.49 0.68 8.92
C ASP A 43 8.12 0.44 9.56
N ALA A 44 7.70 -0.83 9.72
CA ALA A 44 6.49 -1.17 10.47
C ALA A 44 6.56 -0.66 11.92
N ALA A 45 7.68 -0.89 12.61
CA ALA A 45 7.90 -0.41 13.96
C ALA A 45 7.86 1.12 14.06
N ARG A 46 8.56 1.83 13.15
CA ARG A 46 8.58 3.31 13.09
C ARG A 46 7.21 3.91 12.78
N SER A 47 6.39 3.21 12.02
CA SER A 47 5.02 3.60 11.70
C SER A 47 4.01 3.20 12.79
N GLN A 48 4.47 2.77 13.95
CA GLN A 48 3.65 2.36 15.09
C GLN A 48 2.66 1.23 14.74
N THR A 49 3.02 0.38 13.78
CA THR A 49 2.26 -0.83 13.49
C THR A 49 2.45 -1.83 14.64
N GLU A 50 1.36 -2.36 15.19
CA GLU A 50 1.41 -3.33 16.27
C GLU A 50 2.10 -4.63 15.79
N ILE A 51 3.22 -5.00 16.44
CA ILE A 51 4.01 -6.19 16.09
C ILE A 51 3.70 -7.30 17.09
N ALA A 52 2.91 -8.27 16.68
CA ALA A 52 2.54 -9.42 17.52
C ALA A 52 3.74 -10.37 17.75
N ALA A 53 4.57 -10.57 16.72
CA ALA A 53 5.76 -11.41 16.87
C ALA A 53 6.88 -10.97 15.92
N CYS A 54 8.13 -11.08 16.37
CA CYS A 54 9.33 -10.90 15.57
C CYS A 54 10.11 -12.21 15.55
N PHE A 55 10.50 -12.66 14.36
CA PHE A 55 11.37 -13.81 14.14
C PHE A 55 12.67 -13.31 13.51
N PHE A 56 13.80 -13.79 14.02
CA PHE A 56 15.10 -13.44 13.45
C PHE A 56 16.11 -14.56 13.64
N THR A 57 17.09 -14.66 12.73
CA THR A 57 18.22 -15.58 12.88
C THR A 57 19.36 -14.89 13.63
N GLU A 58 20.29 -15.67 14.23
CA GLU A 58 21.45 -15.10 14.91
C GLU A 58 22.34 -14.28 13.97
N ASN A 59 22.49 -14.72 12.70
CA ASN A 59 23.24 -13.98 11.69
C ASN A 59 22.55 -12.66 11.34
N ALA A 60 21.23 -12.67 11.20
CA ALA A 60 20.45 -11.47 10.93
C ALA A 60 20.52 -10.45 12.09
N ALA A 61 20.47 -10.93 13.34
CA ALA A 61 20.59 -10.08 14.52
C ALA A 61 21.95 -9.33 14.56
N LYS A 62 23.03 -10.00 14.16
CA LYS A 62 24.36 -9.36 14.06
C LYS A 62 24.42 -8.36 12.91
N LYS A 63 23.91 -8.74 11.72
CA LYS A 63 24.03 -7.97 10.49
C LYS A 63 23.10 -6.74 10.45
N TYR A 64 21.89 -6.88 11.00
CA TYR A 64 20.81 -5.88 10.89
C TYR A 64 20.39 -5.30 12.26
N LYS A 65 21.33 -5.19 13.19
CA LYS A 65 21.07 -4.77 14.57
C LYS A 65 20.26 -3.46 14.63
N ASP A 66 20.67 -2.43 13.89
CA ASP A 66 20.04 -1.09 13.92
C ASP A 66 18.58 -1.11 13.43
N TYR A 67 18.23 -2.05 12.54
CA TYR A 67 16.86 -2.27 12.10
C TYR A 67 16.05 -3.14 13.08
N LEU A 68 16.71 -4.09 13.73
CA LEU A 68 16.05 -5.03 14.63
C LEU A 68 15.76 -4.43 16.01
N ASP A 69 16.62 -3.58 16.52
CA ASP A 69 16.47 -2.97 17.85
C ASP A 69 15.12 -2.24 18.05
N PRO A 70 14.62 -1.38 17.13
CA PRO A 70 13.30 -0.76 17.26
C PRO A 70 12.16 -1.78 17.20
N VAL A 71 12.31 -2.85 16.41
CA VAL A 71 11.32 -3.93 16.29
C VAL A 71 11.19 -4.68 17.62
N LEU A 72 12.32 -5.08 18.22
CA LEU A 72 12.35 -5.83 19.48
C LEU A 72 11.80 -5.03 20.67
N LYS A 73 11.84 -3.69 20.61
CA LYS A 73 11.25 -2.83 21.65
C LYS A 73 9.72 -2.84 21.63
N GLN A 74 9.11 -3.11 20.48
CA GLN A 74 7.67 -3.01 20.27
C GLN A 74 6.98 -4.39 20.15
N ALA A 75 7.72 -5.43 19.73
CA ALA A 75 7.13 -6.74 19.53
C ALA A 75 6.60 -7.35 20.84
N GLU A 76 5.41 -7.95 20.78
CA GLU A 76 4.83 -8.69 21.92
C GLU A 76 5.62 -9.96 22.22
N HIS A 77 6.11 -10.64 21.16
CA HIS A 77 6.93 -11.84 21.25
C HIS A 77 8.17 -11.75 20.36
N ALA A 78 9.30 -12.31 20.79
CA ALA A 78 10.51 -12.38 20.01
C ALA A 78 11.08 -13.82 19.98
N TYR A 79 11.37 -14.28 18.79
CA TYR A 79 11.86 -15.63 18.53
C TYR A 79 13.17 -15.61 17.77
N CYS A 80 14.23 -16.17 18.37
CA CYS A 80 15.46 -16.49 17.67
C CYS A 80 15.29 -17.84 17.00
N ILE A 81 15.30 -17.88 15.67
CA ILE A 81 15.08 -19.08 14.88
C ILE A 81 16.39 -19.59 14.25
N GLU A 82 16.48 -20.90 14.07
CA GLU A 82 17.58 -21.51 13.31
C GLU A 82 17.49 -21.14 11.81
N GLU A 83 18.64 -21.01 11.14
CA GLU A 83 18.73 -20.59 9.73
C GLU A 83 17.85 -21.43 8.79
N HIS A 84 17.73 -22.73 9.05
CA HIS A 84 16.93 -23.64 8.24
C HIS A 84 15.41 -23.40 8.35
N ILE A 85 14.95 -22.61 9.32
CA ILE A 85 13.53 -22.23 9.50
C ILE A 85 13.19 -20.98 8.67
N ALA A 86 14.14 -20.07 8.46
CA ALA A 86 13.91 -18.81 7.75
C ALA A 86 13.23 -18.98 6.38
N PRO A 87 13.56 -19.97 5.54
CA PRO A 87 12.85 -20.19 4.28
C PRO A 87 11.36 -20.51 4.39
N MET A 88 10.89 -20.99 5.55
CA MET A 88 9.45 -21.22 5.78
C MET A 88 8.67 -19.93 6.00
N LEU A 89 9.35 -18.89 6.47
CA LEU A 89 8.79 -17.57 6.78
C LEU A 89 9.05 -16.56 5.65
N SER A 90 9.52 -17.02 4.50
CA SER A 90 9.92 -16.17 3.39
C SER A 90 9.17 -16.50 2.10
N ASP A 91 8.85 -15.46 1.34
CA ASP A 91 8.39 -15.51 -0.05
C ASP A 91 9.55 -15.21 -1.03
N THR A 92 10.78 -15.11 -0.54
CA THR A 92 11.98 -14.87 -1.35
C THR A 92 12.95 -16.06 -1.35
N LYS A 93 13.76 -16.17 -2.41
CA LYS A 93 14.76 -17.25 -2.52
C LYS A 93 15.88 -17.15 -1.47
N ASN A 94 16.23 -15.93 -1.07
CA ASN A 94 17.32 -15.65 -0.14
C ASN A 94 16.83 -14.71 0.97
N PRO A 95 16.18 -15.22 2.01
CA PRO A 95 15.63 -14.41 3.09
C PRO A 95 16.73 -13.69 3.88
N GLN A 96 16.44 -12.47 4.31
CA GLN A 96 17.35 -11.72 5.18
C GLN A 96 17.36 -12.24 6.64
N GLY A 97 16.44 -13.15 6.98
CA GLY A 97 16.33 -13.72 8.31
C GLY A 97 15.70 -12.80 9.37
N VAL A 98 14.93 -11.80 8.95
CA VAL A 98 14.11 -10.95 9.84
C VAL A 98 12.68 -10.93 9.32
N PHE A 99 11.72 -11.25 10.19
CA PHE A 99 10.30 -11.33 9.85
C PHE A 99 9.45 -10.81 11.00
N CYS A 100 8.39 -10.05 10.70
CA CYS A 100 7.44 -9.57 11.68
C CYS A 100 6.03 -10.00 11.33
N VAL A 101 5.35 -10.62 12.27
CA VAL A 101 3.90 -10.77 12.24
C VAL A 101 3.29 -9.51 12.82
N CYS A 102 2.59 -8.76 12.00
CA CYS A 102 2.00 -7.49 12.35
C CYS A 102 0.47 -7.59 12.37
N ARG A 103 -0.18 -6.84 13.25
CA ARG A 103 -1.63 -6.68 13.24
C ARG A 103 -2.04 -5.74 12.10
N MET A 104 -3.14 -6.05 11.43
CA MET A 104 -3.71 -5.11 10.47
C MET A 104 -4.09 -3.81 11.19
N PRO A 105 -3.68 -2.64 10.68
CA PRO A 105 -3.92 -1.39 11.37
C PRO A 105 -5.41 -1.09 11.45
N LYS A 106 -5.86 -0.65 12.63
CA LYS A 106 -7.16 -0.01 12.77
C LYS A 106 -7.14 1.30 11.96
N ARG A 107 -8.19 1.54 11.19
CA ARG A 107 -8.26 2.70 10.31
C ARG A 107 -9.41 3.61 10.72
N ARG A 108 -9.21 4.92 10.55
CA ARG A 108 -10.24 5.95 10.70
C ARG A 108 -11.19 5.94 9.49
N ALA A 109 -12.26 6.73 9.54
CA ALA A 109 -13.21 6.87 8.44
C ALA A 109 -12.55 7.38 7.14
N ASP A 110 -11.50 8.21 7.24
CA ASP A 110 -10.69 8.68 6.11
C ASP A 110 -9.73 7.62 5.54
N GLY A 111 -9.70 6.43 6.13
CA GLY A 111 -8.85 5.32 5.74
C GLY A 111 -7.42 5.37 6.29
N LEU A 112 -7.00 6.46 6.92
CA LEU A 112 -5.68 6.55 7.56
C LEU A 112 -5.58 5.62 8.77
N PRO A 113 -4.40 5.04 9.05
CA PRO A 113 -4.16 4.35 10.31
C PRO A 113 -4.46 5.26 11.49
N VAL A 114 -5.02 4.72 12.59
CA VAL A 114 -5.32 5.50 13.80
C VAL A 114 -4.06 6.16 14.36
N SER A 115 -2.90 5.51 14.21
CA SER A 115 -1.59 6.03 14.63
C SER A 115 -1.04 7.15 13.73
N ALA A 116 -1.58 7.33 12.52
CA ALA A 116 -1.12 8.39 11.62
C ALA A 116 -1.66 9.76 12.03
N GLU A 117 -0.88 10.80 11.78
CA GLU A 117 -1.35 12.17 11.95
C GLU A 117 -2.50 12.50 10.99
N PRO A 118 -3.48 13.33 11.42
CA PRO A 118 -4.53 13.82 10.53
C PRO A 118 -3.96 14.50 9.29
N ASP A 119 -4.66 14.37 8.16
CA ASP A 119 -4.35 15.15 6.97
C ASP A 119 -4.98 16.54 7.11
N THR A 120 -4.14 17.55 7.31
CA THR A 120 -4.55 18.94 7.49
C THR A 120 -4.33 19.80 6.24
N ARG A 121 -4.00 19.20 5.11
CA ARG A 121 -3.78 19.91 3.84
C ARG A 121 -5.07 20.54 3.35
N PRO A 122 -4.99 21.73 2.71
CA PRO A 122 -6.17 22.46 2.21
C PRO A 122 -6.87 21.71 1.06
N CYS A 123 -6.10 21.00 0.23
CA CYS A 123 -6.63 20.17 -0.86
C CYS A 123 -6.38 18.70 -0.55
N ARG A 124 -7.42 17.89 -0.64
CA ARG A 124 -7.34 16.43 -0.43
C ARG A 124 -7.49 15.71 -1.76
N HIS A 125 -6.42 15.01 -2.16
CA HIS A 125 -6.43 14.19 -3.35
C HIS A 125 -6.58 12.72 -2.99
N VAL A 126 -7.33 11.99 -3.81
CA VAL A 126 -7.56 10.54 -3.66
C VAL A 126 -7.20 9.86 -4.98
N LEU A 127 -6.34 8.87 -4.95
CA LEU A 127 -6.17 7.96 -6.07
C LEU A 127 -7.15 6.79 -5.90
N VAL A 128 -8.01 6.58 -6.88
CA VAL A 128 -8.93 5.44 -6.90
C VAL A 128 -8.39 4.39 -7.88
N MET A 129 -8.27 3.17 -7.40
CA MET A 129 -7.82 2.03 -8.19
C MET A 129 -8.94 1.00 -8.28
N GLU A 130 -9.42 0.75 -9.50
CA GLU A 130 -10.50 -0.20 -9.76
C GLU A 130 -9.96 -1.50 -10.36
N ASN A 131 -10.23 -2.63 -9.68
CA ASN A 131 -9.90 -3.98 -10.13
C ASN A 131 -8.40 -4.21 -10.45
N ILE A 132 -7.49 -3.54 -9.75
CA ILE A 132 -6.04 -3.73 -9.92
C ILE A 132 -5.62 -5.07 -9.32
N GLN A 133 -5.17 -6.00 -10.16
CA GLN A 133 -4.87 -7.38 -9.76
C GLN A 133 -3.39 -7.70 -9.63
N ASP A 134 -2.50 -6.99 -10.35
CA ASP A 134 -1.06 -7.24 -10.23
C ASP A 134 -0.47 -6.65 -8.95
N PRO A 135 0.07 -7.51 -8.04
CA PRO A 135 0.71 -7.05 -6.82
C PRO A 135 1.92 -6.13 -7.05
N SER A 136 2.59 -6.22 -8.22
CA SER A 136 3.70 -5.33 -8.55
C SER A 136 3.20 -3.92 -8.82
N ASN A 137 2.11 -3.79 -9.61
CA ASN A 137 1.49 -2.50 -9.88
C ASN A 137 1.00 -1.88 -8.58
N MET A 138 0.27 -2.65 -7.76
CA MET A 138 -0.21 -2.18 -6.46
C MET A 138 0.93 -1.67 -5.57
N GLY A 139 2.00 -2.45 -5.41
CA GLY A 139 3.16 -2.05 -4.59
C GLY A 139 3.82 -0.76 -5.09
N ASN A 140 4.02 -0.64 -6.41
CA ASN A 140 4.59 0.55 -7.04
C ASN A 140 3.70 1.78 -6.84
N VAL A 141 2.38 1.64 -6.99
CA VAL A 141 1.43 2.74 -6.79
C VAL A 141 1.45 3.23 -5.35
N LEU A 142 1.39 2.31 -4.36
CA LEU A 142 1.46 2.69 -2.94
C LEU A 142 2.74 3.47 -2.64
N ARG A 143 3.89 2.99 -3.12
CA ARG A 143 5.18 3.66 -2.93
C ARG A 143 5.20 5.04 -3.58
N THR A 144 4.67 5.17 -4.80
CA THR A 144 4.66 6.43 -5.54
C THR A 144 3.72 7.45 -4.90
N ALA A 145 2.54 7.01 -4.46
CA ALA A 145 1.58 7.86 -3.77
C ALA A 145 2.19 8.48 -2.51
N GLU A 146 2.80 7.65 -1.67
CA GLU A 146 3.46 8.12 -0.45
C GLU A 146 4.63 9.07 -0.74
N ALA A 147 5.47 8.73 -1.72
CA ALA A 147 6.62 9.55 -2.10
C ALA A 147 6.23 10.92 -2.65
N LEU A 148 5.10 11.03 -3.33
CA LEU A 148 4.58 12.29 -3.89
C LEU A 148 3.64 13.03 -2.93
N GLY A 149 3.31 12.46 -1.77
CA GLY A 149 2.50 13.12 -0.76
C GLY A 149 0.99 12.85 -0.86
N VAL A 150 0.51 12.08 -1.84
CA VAL A 150 -0.89 11.62 -1.88
C VAL A 150 -1.09 10.58 -0.79
N ARG A 151 -1.92 10.91 0.19
CA ARG A 151 -2.10 10.08 1.40
C ARG A 151 -3.32 9.19 1.37
N HIS A 152 -4.26 9.42 0.46
CA HIS A 152 -5.54 8.71 0.42
C HIS A 152 -5.69 7.90 -0.86
N LEU A 153 -5.98 6.61 -0.69
CA LEU A 153 -6.30 5.69 -1.76
C LEU A 153 -7.65 5.03 -1.52
N ALA A 154 -8.40 4.84 -2.59
CA ALA A 154 -9.59 4.00 -2.61
C ALA A 154 -9.34 2.79 -3.52
N LEU A 155 -9.68 1.61 -3.04
CA LEU A 155 -9.62 0.36 -3.79
C LEU A 155 -11.05 -0.09 -4.05
N VAL A 156 -11.43 -0.24 -5.31
CA VAL A 156 -12.79 -0.56 -5.73
C VAL A 156 -12.81 -1.94 -6.40
N GLY A 157 -13.80 -2.74 -6.06
CA GLY A 157 -13.99 -4.07 -6.62
C GLY A 157 -12.88 -5.06 -6.24
N THR A 158 -12.46 -5.87 -7.20
CA THR A 158 -11.51 -6.96 -6.98
C THR A 158 -10.06 -6.47 -7.16
N CYS A 159 -9.54 -5.76 -6.15
CA CYS A 159 -8.13 -5.41 -6.09
C CYS A 159 -7.34 -6.48 -5.31
N CYS A 160 -6.06 -6.66 -5.67
CA CYS A 160 -5.17 -7.53 -4.92
C CYS A 160 -5.01 -7.08 -3.47
N ASP A 161 -4.62 -8.01 -2.60
CA ASP A 161 -4.44 -7.72 -1.18
C ASP A 161 -3.19 -6.85 -0.96
N VAL A 162 -3.37 -5.68 -0.33
CA VAL A 162 -2.27 -4.75 -0.02
C VAL A 162 -1.27 -5.31 1.01
N TYR A 163 -1.67 -6.33 1.76
CA TYR A 163 -0.81 -7.04 2.71
C TYR A 163 -0.18 -8.31 2.12
N ALA A 164 -0.39 -8.59 0.83
CA ALA A 164 0.33 -9.67 0.15
C ALA A 164 1.84 -9.41 0.18
N PRO A 165 2.70 -10.44 0.38
CA PRO A 165 4.14 -10.27 0.52
C PRO A 165 4.79 -9.46 -0.59
N LYS A 166 4.37 -9.68 -1.84
CA LYS A 166 4.89 -8.96 -3.01
C LYS A 166 4.50 -7.47 -2.99
N VAL A 167 3.28 -7.12 -2.54
CA VAL A 167 2.83 -5.73 -2.39
C VAL A 167 3.59 -5.04 -1.27
N LEU A 168 3.72 -5.68 -0.11
CA LEU A 168 4.46 -5.15 1.03
C LEU A 168 5.90 -4.78 0.66
N ARG A 169 6.59 -5.68 -0.04
CA ARG A 169 7.95 -5.41 -0.51
C ARG A 169 7.99 -4.27 -1.54
N GLY A 170 7.07 -4.29 -2.51
CA GLY A 170 6.98 -3.25 -3.56
C GLY A 170 6.68 -1.87 -3.00
N SER A 171 5.85 -1.79 -1.96
CA SER A 171 5.45 -0.54 -1.33
C SER A 171 6.54 0.10 -0.46
N MET A 172 7.63 -0.63 -0.13
CA MET A 172 8.71 -0.12 0.71
C MET A 172 8.23 0.52 2.02
N GLY A 173 7.20 -0.07 2.64
CA GLY A 173 6.62 0.41 3.89
C GLY A 173 5.55 1.51 3.75
N ALA A 174 5.28 2.01 2.54
CA ALA A 174 4.24 3.03 2.32
C ALA A 174 2.86 2.59 2.82
N VAL A 175 2.54 1.30 2.70
CA VAL A 175 1.28 0.72 3.16
C VAL A 175 0.96 1.01 4.65
N PHE A 176 1.98 1.22 5.48
CA PHE A 176 1.81 1.51 6.91
C PHE A 176 1.39 2.95 7.18
N ARG A 177 1.57 3.86 6.22
CA ARG A 177 1.37 5.32 6.38
C ARG A 177 0.20 5.86 5.58
N LEU A 178 -0.22 5.13 4.53
CA LEU A 178 -1.28 5.55 3.62
C LEU A 178 -2.68 5.27 4.18
N GLY A 179 -3.61 6.17 3.90
CA GLY A 179 -5.03 5.97 4.05
C GLY A 179 -5.55 5.09 2.92
N ILE A 180 -6.08 3.92 3.27
CA ILE A 180 -6.61 2.98 2.29
C ILE A 180 -8.04 2.63 2.69
N ARG A 181 -8.99 2.97 1.81
CA ARG A 181 -10.40 2.56 1.93
C ARG A 181 -10.71 1.51 0.86
N ARG A 182 -11.58 0.54 1.19
CA ARG A 182 -12.04 -0.48 0.24
C ARG A 182 -13.53 -0.32 0.03
N PHE A 183 -13.95 -0.50 -1.22
CA PHE A 183 -15.34 -0.44 -1.64
C PHE A 183 -15.63 -1.64 -2.54
N GLU A 184 -16.80 -2.24 -2.40
CA GLU A 184 -17.21 -3.36 -3.23
C GLU A 184 -17.61 -2.90 -4.62
N THR A 185 -18.24 -1.73 -4.73
CA THR A 185 -18.75 -1.17 -5.99
C THR A 185 -18.22 0.24 -6.26
N ALA A 186 -18.25 0.64 -7.54
CA ALA A 186 -17.94 2.02 -7.94
C ALA A 186 -18.95 3.01 -7.35
N GLU A 187 -20.22 2.63 -7.31
CA GLU A 187 -21.31 3.45 -6.76
C GLU A 187 -21.06 3.81 -5.29
N ASP A 188 -20.65 2.85 -4.45
CA ASP A 188 -20.38 3.10 -3.03
C ASP A 188 -19.20 4.04 -2.83
N CYS A 189 -18.15 3.89 -3.63
CA CYS A 189 -17.00 4.78 -3.60
C CYS A 189 -17.40 6.21 -4.00
N LEU A 190 -18.12 6.35 -5.10
CA LEU A 190 -18.58 7.65 -5.62
C LEU A 190 -19.50 8.36 -4.64
N LYS A 191 -20.44 7.67 -3.99
CA LYS A 191 -21.30 8.24 -2.93
C LYS A 191 -20.47 8.87 -1.81
N VAL A 192 -19.41 8.17 -1.38
CA VAL A 192 -18.54 8.68 -0.32
C VAL A 192 -17.72 9.88 -0.79
N LEU A 193 -17.16 9.82 -1.99
CA LEU A 193 -16.39 10.93 -2.57
C LEU A 193 -17.27 12.19 -2.72
N HIS A 194 -18.50 12.04 -3.23
CA HIS A 194 -19.45 13.14 -3.35
C HIS A 194 -19.83 13.74 -1.99
N ALA A 195 -20.10 12.91 -0.98
CA ALA A 195 -20.41 13.37 0.37
C ALA A 195 -19.24 14.14 1.02
N GLU A 196 -18.00 13.84 0.60
CA GLU A 196 -16.79 14.52 1.04
C GLU A 196 -16.41 15.73 0.14
N ASN A 197 -17.26 16.12 -0.82
CA ASN A 197 -17.01 17.18 -1.82
C ASN A 197 -15.73 16.96 -2.62
N ILE A 198 -15.49 15.72 -3.06
CA ILE A 198 -14.36 15.33 -3.90
C ILE A 198 -14.85 15.10 -5.32
N THR A 199 -14.33 15.87 -6.27
CA THR A 199 -14.65 15.73 -7.70
C THR A 199 -13.92 14.52 -8.29
N SER A 200 -14.65 13.60 -8.91
CA SER A 200 -14.10 12.35 -9.47
C SER A 200 -13.86 12.46 -10.98
N LEU A 201 -12.69 11.98 -11.43
CA LEU A 201 -12.24 12.00 -12.82
C LEU A 201 -11.86 10.57 -13.24
N ALA A 202 -12.38 10.10 -14.37
CA ALA A 202 -12.05 8.80 -14.93
C ALA A 202 -10.86 8.93 -15.88
N ALA A 203 -9.71 8.33 -15.56
CA ALA A 203 -8.57 8.30 -16.46
C ALA A 203 -8.76 7.23 -17.55
N VAL A 204 -8.87 7.68 -18.79
CA VAL A 204 -9.13 6.83 -19.96
C VAL A 204 -8.11 7.10 -21.08
N PRO A 205 -7.74 6.10 -21.88
CA PRO A 205 -6.84 6.28 -23.04
C PRO A 205 -7.61 6.82 -24.28
N ASP A 206 -8.40 7.88 -24.10
CA ASP A 206 -9.21 8.51 -25.14
C ASP A 206 -8.68 9.92 -25.42
N SER A 207 -8.22 10.16 -26.63
CA SER A 207 -7.70 11.47 -27.05
C SER A 207 -8.75 12.59 -27.06
N ALA A 208 -10.04 12.25 -27.03
CA ALA A 208 -11.14 13.22 -26.94
C ALA A 208 -11.44 13.61 -25.48
N ALA A 209 -10.90 12.90 -24.50
CA ALA A 209 -11.05 13.25 -23.09
C ALA A 209 -10.17 14.47 -22.71
N THR A 210 -10.53 15.14 -21.63
CA THR A 210 -9.83 16.33 -21.12
C THR A 210 -8.38 15.98 -20.76
N PRO A 211 -7.35 16.68 -21.30
CA PRO A 211 -5.96 16.41 -20.90
C PRO A 211 -5.76 16.64 -19.40
N ILE A 212 -5.19 15.67 -18.70
CA ILE A 212 -5.00 15.75 -17.23
C ILE A 212 -4.16 16.97 -16.82
N THR A 213 -3.29 17.46 -17.71
CA THR A 213 -2.45 18.64 -17.51
C THR A 213 -3.23 19.95 -17.42
N THR A 214 -4.51 19.96 -17.79
CA THR A 214 -5.38 21.14 -17.75
C THR A 214 -6.27 21.18 -16.49
N ILE A 215 -6.26 20.15 -15.69
CA ILE A 215 -7.03 20.06 -14.44
C ILE A 215 -6.36 20.95 -13.36
N PRO A 216 -7.12 21.84 -12.71
CA PRO A 216 -6.59 22.74 -11.69
C PRO A 216 -6.50 22.02 -10.32
N PHE A 217 -5.60 21.05 -10.19
CA PHE A 217 -5.44 20.25 -8.97
C PHE A 217 -5.06 21.08 -7.74
N GLU A 218 -4.49 22.26 -7.90
CA GLU A 218 -4.18 23.21 -6.82
C GLU A 218 -5.43 23.80 -6.15
N THR A 219 -6.59 23.67 -6.77
CA THR A 219 -7.85 24.14 -6.23
C THR A 219 -8.86 23.00 -6.09
N GLY A 220 -9.39 22.82 -4.88
CA GLY A 220 -10.42 21.81 -4.61
C GLY A 220 -9.88 20.41 -4.30
N ASN A 221 -10.79 19.49 -4.12
CA ASN A 221 -10.52 18.08 -3.79
C ASN A 221 -10.81 17.22 -5.02
N TRP A 222 -9.87 16.36 -5.38
CA TRP A 222 -9.95 15.56 -6.59
C TRP A 222 -9.72 14.08 -6.32
N ALA A 223 -10.49 13.25 -7.00
CA ALA A 223 -10.25 11.81 -7.08
C ALA A 223 -10.01 11.42 -8.53
N VAL A 224 -8.86 10.80 -8.84
CA VAL A 224 -8.60 10.27 -10.18
C VAL A 224 -8.64 8.75 -10.13
N TRP A 225 -9.44 8.17 -11.02
CA TRP A 225 -9.68 6.74 -11.13
C TRP A 225 -8.75 6.12 -12.17
N ILE A 226 -8.09 5.03 -11.78
CA ILE A 226 -7.25 4.18 -12.64
C ILE A 226 -7.85 2.79 -12.66
N GLY A 227 -8.07 2.24 -13.85
CA GLY A 227 -8.67 0.93 -14.05
C GLY A 227 -7.68 -0.21 -14.14
N ASN A 228 -8.25 -1.41 -14.30
CA ASN A 228 -7.55 -2.68 -14.49
C ASN A 228 -6.55 -2.63 -15.66
N GLU A 229 -5.48 -3.43 -15.54
CA GLU A 229 -4.38 -3.48 -16.51
C GLU A 229 -4.82 -3.92 -17.93
N GLY A 230 -5.83 -4.79 -18.02
CA GLY A 230 -6.31 -5.32 -19.31
C GLY A 230 -7.57 -4.65 -19.82
N ASN A 231 -8.52 -4.37 -18.90
CA ASN A 231 -9.87 -3.93 -19.25
C ASN A 231 -10.12 -2.43 -19.02
N GLY A 232 -9.19 -1.74 -18.37
CA GLY A 232 -9.41 -0.34 -17.96
C GLY A 232 -10.43 -0.19 -16.85
N LEU A 233 -11.08 0.96 -16.80
CA LEU A 233 -12.20 1.24 -15.90
C LEU A 233 -13.48 0.59 -16.41
N THR A 234 -14.37 0.24 -15.50
CA THR A 234 -15.73 -0.20 -15.86
C THR A 234 -16.53 0.96 -16.45
N ASN A 235 -17.53 0.64 -17.29
CA ASN A 235 -18.44 1.65 -17.84
C ASN A 235 -19.17 2.39 -16.70
N GLU A 236 -19.56 1.67 -15.64
CA GLU A 236 -20.18 2.25 -14.46
C GLU A 236 -19.30 3.36 -13.84
N ALA A 237 -18.02 3.08 -13.63
CA ALA A 237 -17.08 4.08 -13.09
C ALA A 237 -16.94 5.30 -14.02
N ILE A 238 -16.80 5.06 -15.34
CA ILE A 238 -16.62 6.12 -16.35
C ILE A 238 -17.87 7.02 -16.41
N GLU A 239 -19.06 6.45 -16.44
CA GLU A 239 -20.33 7.18 -16.61
C GLU A 239 -20.71 8.02 -15.38
N HIS A 240 -20.30 7.59 -14.18
CA HIS A 240 -20.64 8.26 -12.93
C HIS A 240 -19.55 9.19 -12.38
N CYS A 241 -18.36 9.20 -12.98
CA CYS A 241 -17.38 10.27 -12.72
C CYS A 241 -17.84 11.60 -13.29
N HIS A 242 -17.36 12.71 -12.73
CA HIS A 242 -17.72 14.05 -13.19
C HIS A 242 -17.20 14.34 -14.60
N ASP A 243 -16.01 13.85 -14.93
CA ASP A 243 -15.41 14.03 -16.26
C ASP A 243 -14.44 12.87 -16.56
N ARG A 244 -14.08 12.76 -17.84
CA ARG A 244 -13.05 11.85 -18.34
C ARG A 244 -11.77 12.62 -18.59
N VAL A 245 -10.64 12.11 -18.12
CA VAL A 245 -9.33 12.71 -18.31
C VAL A 245 -8.40 11.74 -19.03
N THR A 246 -7.44 12.28 -19.77
CA THR A 246 -6.46 11.49 -20.48
C THR A 246 -5.03 11.98 -20.21
N ILE A 247 -4.08 11.06 -20.17
CA ILE A 247 -2.65 11.36 -20.21
C ILE A 247 -2.27 11.50 -21.70
N PRO A 248 -1.90 12.70 -22.20
CA PRO A 248 -1.59 12.89 -23.60
C PRO A 248 -0.41 12.01 -24.04
N MET A 249 -0.64 11.14 -25.02
CA MET A 249 0.37 10.27 -25.61
C MET A 249 0.72 10.73 -27.04
N ARG A 250 2.00 10.74 -27.39
CA ARG A 250 2.50 11.14 -28.71
C ARG A 250 3.05 9.98 -29.53
N GLY A 251 3.11 8.79 -28.93
CA GLY A 251 3.64 7.58 -29.54
C GLY A 251 2.55 6.69 -30.14
N ARG A 252 2.90 5.44 -30.45
CA ARG A 252 1.99 4.42 -30.99
C ARG A 252 1.41 3.49 -29.92
N ALA A 253 1.79 3.66 -28.66
CA ALA A 253 1.25 2.87 -27.56
C ALA A 253 -0.23 3.25 -27.33
N GLU A 254 -1.07 2.25 -27.11
CA GLU A 254 -2.51 2.45 -26.86
C GLU A 254 -2.80 2.90 -25.43
N SER A 255 -1.97 2.51 -24.48
CA SER A 255 -2.10 2.88 -23.07
C SER A 255 -0.77 2.78 -22.33
N PHE A 256 -0.70 3.35 -21.13
CA PHE A 256 0.36 3.10 -20.17
C PHE A 256 0.04 1.87 -19.30
N ASN A 257 1.08 1.23 -18.76
CA ASN A 257 0.91 0.31 -17.65
C ASN A 257 0.21 1.05 -16.48
N ALA A 258 -0.67 0.36 -15.73
CA ALA A 258 -1.49 0.96 -14.68
C ALA A 258 -0.66 1.70 -13.60
N SER A 259 0.48 1.14 -13.16
CA SER A 259 1.33 1.82 -12.18
C SER A 259 2.06 3.04 -12.78
N THR A 260 2.38 3.01 -14.08
CA THR A 260 2.95 4.16 -14.79
C THR A 260 1.92 5.27 -14.96
N ALA A 261 0.69 4.92 -15.37
CA ALA A 261 -0.42 5.88 -15.45
C ALA A 261 -0.68 6.53 -14.08
N ALA A 262 -0.75 5.70 -13.02
CA ALA A 262 -0.92 6.19 -11.66
C ALA A 262 0.21 7.15 -11.23
N ALA A 263 1.46 6.85 -11.59
CA ALA A 263 2.60 7.73 -11.25
C ALA A 263 2.50 9.10 -11.93
N ILE A 264 2.08 9.14 -13.20
CA ILE A 264 1.88 10.41 -13.93
C ILE A 264 0.71 11.18 -13.33
N VAL A 265 -0.41 10.51 -13.04
CA VAL A 265 -1.58 11.11 -12.38
C VAL A 265 -1.21 11.69 -11.03
N LEU A 266 -0.55 10.92 -10.17
CA LEU A 266 -0.12 11.36 -8.84
C LEU A 266 0.82 12.58 -8.92
N TRP A 267 1.73 12.58 -9.90
CA TRP A 267 2.60 13.73 -10.15
C TRP A 267 1.81 14.98 -10.53
N GLU A 268 0.85 14.87 -11.47
CA GLU A 268 0.02 16.02 -11.88
C GLU A 268 -0.83 16.54 -10.71
N MET A 269 -1.36 15.65 -9.86
CA MET A 269 -2.16 16.03 -8.69
C MET A 269 -1.36 16.85 -7.67
N GLU A 270 -0.07 16.59 -7.50
CA GLU A 270 0.75 17.18 -6.42
C GLU A 270 1.79 18.19 -6.91
N ARG A 271 2.13 18.24 -8.21
CA ARG A 271 3.23 19.10 -8.73
C ARG A 271 3.09 20.57 -8.40
N ASN A 272 1.86 21.10 -8.29
CA ASN A 272 1.59 22.50 -7.96
C ASN A 272 1.34 22.71 -6.46
N GLY A 273 1.05 21.64 -5.71
CA GLY A 273 0.86 21.68 -4.25
C GLY A 273 2.15 21.73 -3.44
N ALA A 274 3.29 21.42 -4.06
CA ALA A 274 4.62 21.40 -3.43
C ALA A 274 5.26 22.80 -3.22
N GLY A 275 4.50 23.88 -3.36
CA GLY A 275 4.97 25.25 -3.08
C GLY A 275 5.11 25.50 -1.58
N GLY A 276 6.06 24.88 -0.90
CA GLY A 276 6.43 25.29 0.45
C GLY A 276 6.68 24.17 1.46
N THR A 277 7.73 23.40 1.27
CA THR A 277 8.69 23.03 2.34
C THR A 277 9.82 22.24 1.70
N SER A 278 10.94 22.91 1.46
CA SER A 278 12.23 22.27 1.23
C SER A 278 12.54 21.41 2.46
N HIS A 279 12.49 20.09 2.31
CA HIS A 279 13.12 19.19 3.26
C HIS A 279 14.61 19.11 2.89
N GLY A 280 15.45 19.86 3.65
CA GLY A 280 16.87 19.66 3.72
C GLY A 280 17.23 18.41 4.51
#